data_6418ad1f164fcdaa6bd14647dccf6499
#
_entry.id   6418ad1f164fcdaa6bd14647dccf6499
#
_cell.length_a   1.000
_cell.length_b   1.000
_cell.length_c   1.000
_cell.angle_alpha   90.00
_cell.angle_beta   90.00
_cell.angle_gamma   90.00
#
_symmetry.space_group_name_H-M   'P 1'
#
loop_
_entity.id
_entity.type
_entity.pdbx_description
1 polymer ?
#
loop_
_entity_poly.entity_id
_entity_poly.type
_entity_poly.pdbx_seq_one_letter_code
_entity_poly.pdbx_strand_id
1 'polypeptide(L)'
;MFLLYMNPILIAAAVVPAIFLLIRVYRADRLEPEPSGLLLSLILRGVFATVIAMVLEELGSALLGSVYAENSLPYNIIMYFVIVAFSEEGAKYILLRRRTWRSDAFNCQFDGVVYAVFVSLGFALWENLGYVAMYGLSTALVRAVTAVPGHACFGVFMGVYYGRAKRYDNDGDFVKAKRCRTMAVLMPALLHGAYDFIATMEDPNCEWMFLVFVLALFAVSLKLVRVGSHSDRYIDGGEGPLFF
;
A
#
# COMPACT_ATOMS: atom_id res chain seq x y z
N MET A 1 23.36 1.63 -11.75
CA MET A 1 23.77 1.87 -13.14
C MET A 1 22.59 1.91 -14.11
N PHE A 2 21.58 1.05 -13.97
CA PHE A 2 20.38 0.96 -14.82
C PHE A 2 19.56 2.26 -14.93
N LEU A 3 19.24 2.90 -13.79
CA LEU A 3 18.48 4.17 -13.75
C LEU A 3 19.18 5.36 -14.42
N LEU A 4 20.51 5.34 -14.52
CA LEU A 4 21.28 6.43 -15.13
C LEU A 4 21.12 6.49 -16.67
N TYR A 5 20.66 5.42 -17.29
CA TYR A 5 20.45 5.33 -18.74
C TYR A 5 18.95 5.41 -19.12
N MET A 6 18.04 5.52 -18.15
CA MET A 6 16.62 5.70 -18.44
C MET A 6 16.34 7.12 -18.94
N ASN A 7 15.46 7.20 -19.94
CA ASN A 7 14.96 8.48 -20.43
C ASN A 7 14.30 9.25 -19.28
N PRO A 8 14.66 10.53 -19.02
CA PRO A 8 14.07 11.35 -17.95
C PRO A 8 12.53 11.42 -17.99
N ILE A 9 11.92 11.34 -19.17
CA ILE A 9 10.47 11.33 -19.35
C ILE A 9 9.88 10.06 -18.75
N LEU A 10 10.52 8.91 -18.91
CA LEU A 10 10.09 7.64 -18.33
C LEU A 10 10.19 7.66 -16.81
N ILE A 11 11.27 8.22 -16.28
CA ILE A 11 11.44 8.39 -14.82
C ILE A 11 10.33 9.30 -14.27
N ALA A 12 10.08 10.43 -14.92
CA ALA A 12 9.02 11.35 -14.51
C ALA A 12 7.64 10.68 -14.55
N ALA A 13 7.31 9.96 -15.61
CA ALA A 13 6.05 9.23 -15.75
C ALA A 13 5.89 8.15 -14.66
N ALA A 14 6.98 7.51 -14.25
CA ALA A 14 6.96 6.51 -13.18
C ALA A 14 6.77 7.13 -11.78
N VAL A 15 7.36 8.28 -11.52
CA VAL A 15 7.52 8.84 -10.17
C VAL A 15 6.45 9.88 -9.82
N VAL A 16 6.06 10.74 -10.77
CA VAL A 16 5.14 11.87 -10.52
C VAL A 16 3.80 11.43 -9.93
N PRO A 17 3.13 10.34 -10.38
CA PRO A 17 1.86 9.90 -9.80
C PRO A 17 1.97 9.56 -8.31
N ALA A 18 3.03 8.87 -7.91
CA ALA A 18 3.26 8.51 -6.52
C ALA A 18 3.55 9.75 -5.66
N ILE A 19 4.40 10.68 -6.14
CA ILE A 19 4.66 11.95 -5.43
C ILE A 19 3.37 12.75 -5.26
N PHE A 20 2.54 12.83 -6.30
CA PHE A 20 1.25 13.53 -6.20
C PHE A 20 0.36 12.94 -5.09
N LEU A 21 0.26 11.61 -5.02
CA LEU A 21 -0.53 10.93 -3.99
C LEU A 21 0.07 11.08 -2.59
N LEU A 22 1.40 11.04 -2.45
CA LEU A 22 2.09 11.32 -1.18
C LEU A 22 1.74 12.72 -0.65
N ILE A 23 1.81 13.73 -1.52
CA ILE A 23 1.44 15.12 -1.15
C ILE A 23 -0.04 15.20 -0.76
N ARG A 24 -0.92 14.50 -1.48
CA ARG A 24 -2.36 14.50 -1.18
C ARG A 24 -2.68 13.90 0.19
N VAL A 25 -2.04 12.78 0.53
CA VAL A 25 -2.25 12.13 1.84
C VAL A 25 -1.60 12.93 2.96
N TYR A 26 -0.38 13.43 2.77
CA TYR A 26 0.27 14.33 3.74
C TYR A 26 -0.60 15.55 4.08
N ARG A 27 -1.20 16.20 3.06
CA ARG A 27 -2.10 17.36 3.26
C ARG A 27 -3.46 16.99 3.83
N ALA A 28 -3.83 15.72 3.85
CA ALA A 28 -5.05 15.25 4.48
C ALA A 28 -4.91 15.11 5.99
N ASP A 29 -3.69 15.03 6.50
CA ASP A 29 -3.38 15.10 7.91
C ASP A 29 -3.65 16.52 8.42
N ARG A 30 -4.51 16.64 9.46
CA ARG A 30 -5.04 17.93 9.90
C ARG A 30 -4.63 18.32 11.31
N LEU A 31 -4.29 17.35 12.15
CA LEU A 31 -4.01 17.63 13.55
C LEU A 31 -2.57 18.09 13.73
N GLU A 32 -1.63 17.36 13.18
CA GLU A 32 -0.22 17.75 13.22
C GLU A 32 0.55 17.20 12.02
N PRO A 33 1.53 17.94 11.50
CA PRO A 33 2.34 17.47 10.38
C PRO A 33 3.36 16.44 10.87
N GLU A 34 3.41 15.31 10.17
CA GLU A 34 4.35 14.25 10.46
C GLU A 34 5.82 14.61 10.21
N PRO A 35 6.76 14.16 11.06
CA PRO A 35 8.17 14.43 10.86
C PRO A 35 8.70 13.96 9.50
N SER A 36 9.26 14.84 8.70
CA SER A 36 9.73 14.54 7.34
C SER A 36 10.77 13.42 7.30
N GLY A 37 11.63 13.31 8.32
CA GLY A 37 12.59 12.20 8.44
C GLY A 37 11.92 10.85 8.67
N LEU A 38 10.80 10.82 9.39
CA LEU A 38 9.97 9.61 9.55
C LEU A 38 9.35 9.22 8.21
N LEU A 39 8.71 10.16 7.52
CA LEU A 39 8.05 9.93 6.24
C LEU A 39 9.05 9.45 5.16
N LEU A 40 10.22 10.06 5.07
CA LEU A 40 11.28 9.60 4.16
C LEU A 40 11.73 8.17 4.51
N SER A 41 11.88 7.86 5.80
CA SER A 41 12.23 6.50 6.23
C SER A 41 11.18 5.47 5.86
N LEU A 42 9.89 5.85 5.79
CA LEU A 42 8.78 4.97 5.38
C LEU A 42 8.80 4.72 3.87
N ILE A 43 9.06 5.73 3.05
CA ILE A 43 9.28 5.55 1.61
C ILE A 43 10.41 4.57 1.34
N LEU A 44 11.57 4.75 2.00
CA LEU A 44 12.72 3.86 1.84
C LEU A 44 12.41 2.42 2.30
N ARG A 45 11.59 2.25 3.34
CA ARG A 45 11.11 0.93 3.77
C ARG A 45 10.16 0.31 2.77
N GLY A 46 9.33 1.11 2.09
CA GLY A 46 8.51 0.67 0.96
C GLY A 46 9.38 0.12 -0.17
N VAL A 47 10.41 0.88 -0.56
CA VAL A 47 11.40 0.42 -1.55
C VAL A 47 12.08 -0.90 -1.10
N PHE A 48 12.43 -1.03 0.18
CA PHE A 48 13.04 -2.27 0.67
C PHE A 48 12.04 -3.43 0.73
N ALA A 49 10.74 -3.15 0.95
CA ALA A 49 9.69 -4.16 0.93
C ALA A 49 9.55 -4.83 -0.45
N THR A 50 9.81 -4.12 -1.56
CA THR A 50 9.78 -4.74 -2.90
C THR A 50 10.85 -5.82 -3.05
N VAL A 51 12.04 -5.61 -2.49
CA VAL A 51 13.11 -6.61 -2.54
C VAL A 51 12.71 -7.88 -1.77
N ILE A 52 12.07 -7.72 -0.61
CA ILE A 52 11.58 -8.87 0.17
C ILE A 52 10.47 -9.59 -0.60
N ALA A 53 9.50 -8.85 -1.14
CA ALA A 53 8.39 -9.41 -1.90
C ALA A 53 8.88 -10.19 -3.13
N MET A 54 9.76 -9.60 -3.94
CA MET A 54 10.34 -10.25 -5.12
C MET A 54 10.99 -11.61 -4.80
N VAL A 55 11.74 -11.71 -3.69
CA VAL A 55 12.35 -12.98 -3.28
C VAL A 55 11.29 -14.00 -2.87
N LEU A 56 10.27 -13.59 -2.13
CA LEU A 56 9.19 -14.48 -1.69
C LEU A 56 8.32 -14.93 -2.87
N GLU A 57 8.05 -14.06 -3.81
CA GLU A 57 7.29 -14.34 -5.03
C GLU A 57 8.02 -15.30 -5.96
N GLU A 58 9.32 -15.11 -6.15
CA GLU A 58 10.15 -16.01 -6.95
C GLU A 58 10.18 -17.44 -6.35
N LEU A 59 10.39 -17.53 -5.03
CA LEU A 59 10.37 -18.81 -4.33
C LEU A 59 8.96 -19.43 -4.36
N GLY A 60 7.92 -18.62 -4.14
CA GLY A 60 6.53 -19.07 -4.15
C GLY A 60 6.08 -19.56 -5.53
N SER A 61 6.42 -18.82 -6.60
CA SER A 61 6.07 -19.20 -7.97
C SER A 61 6.80 -20.47 -8.41
N ALA A 62 8.06 -20.63 -8.06
CA ALA A 62 8.83 -21.84 -8.35
C ALA A 62 8.22 -23.08 -7.66
N LEU A 63 7.81 -22.95 -6.39
CA LEU A 63 7.12 -24.03 -5.67
C LEU A 63 5.73 -24.32 -6.27
N LEU A 64 4.97 -23.29 -6.59
CA LEU A 64 3.63 -23.45 -7.14
C LEU A 64 3.64 -24.07 -8.54
N GLY A 65 4.61 -23.67 -9.39
CA GLY A 65 4.82 -24.21 -10.74
C GLY A 65 5.23 -25.68 -10.76
N SER A 66 5.78 -26.21 -9.65
CA SER A 66 6.07 -27.64 -9.52
C SER A 66 4.82 -28.49 -9.26
N VAL A 67 3.69 -27.87 -8.85
CA VAL A 67 2.44 -28.57 -8.47
C VAL A 67 1.31 -28.29 -9.46
N TYR A 68 1.21 -27.08 -9.97
CA TYR A 68 0.12 -26.65 -10.87
C TYR A 68 0.71 -26.12 -12.19
N ALA A 69 -0.01 -26.40 -13.28
CA ALA A 69 0.34 -25.81 -14.56
C ALA A 69 0.17 -24.28 -14.50
N GLU A 70 1.16 -23.55 -14.99
CA GLU A 70 1.12 -22.09 -15.11
C GLU A 70 -0.16 -21.65 -15.85
N ASN A 71 -0.72 -20.52 -15.42
CA ASN A 71 -1.98 -19.96 -15.94
C ASN A 71 -3.24 -20.83 -15.73
N SER A 72 -3.15 -21.96 -15.03
CA SER A 72 -4.36 -22.66 -14.60
C SER A 72 -5.11 -21.85 -13.54
N LEU A 73 -6.44 -22.01 -13.44
CA LEU A 73 -7.24 -21.28 -12.46
C LEU A 73 -6.75 -21.49 -11.00
N PRO A 74 -6.42 -22.70 -10.53
CA PRO A 74 -5.84 -22.90 -9.20
C PRO A 74 -4.49 -22.18 -9.03
N TYR A 75 -3.62 -22.23 -10.07
CA TYR A 75 -2.35 -21.52 -10.07
C TYR A 75 -2.57 -20.02 -9.87
N ASN A 76 -3.41 -19.39 -10.70
CA ASN A 76 -3.66 -17.96 -10.64
C ASN A 76 -4.29 -17.52 -9.30
N ILE A 77 -5.23 -18.28 -8.75
CA ILE A 77 -5.82 -17.98 -7.44
C ILE A 77 -4.74 -17.99 -6.34
N ILE A 78 -3.93 -19.04 -6.27
CA ILE A 78 -2.90 -19.15 -5.23
C ILE A 78 -1.81 -18.10 -5.47
N MET A 79 -1.38 -17.91 -6.74
CA MET A 79 -0.34 -16.95 -7.09
C MET A 79 -0.72 -15.54 -6.64
N TYR A 80 -1.88 -15.04 -7.05
CA TYR A 80 -2.23 -13.65 -6.79
C TYR A 80 -2.75 -13.41 -5.37
N PHE A 81 -3.60 -14.29 -4.82
CA PHE A 81 -4.16 -14.07 -3.49
C PHE A 81 -3.24 -14.51 -2.35
N VAL A 82 -2.39 -15.52 -2.55
CA VAL A 82 -1.56 -16.05 -1.46
C VAL A 82 -0.10 -15.64 -1.63
N ILE A 83 0.50 -15.85 -2.80
CA ILE A 83 1.94 -15.58 -2.97
C ILE A 83 2.17 -14.08 -3.12
N VAL A 84 1.66 -13.43 -4.15
CA VAL A 84 1.93 -12.02 -4.45
C VAL A 84 1.37 -11.12 -3.34
N ALA A 85 0.06 -11.15 -3.13
CA ALA A 85 -0.59 -10.21 -2.23
C ALA A 85 -0.08 -10.29 -0.78
N PHE A 86 0.12 -11.48 -0.22
CA PHE A 86 0.67 -11.59 1.13
C PHE A 86 2.16 -11.31 1.22
N SER A 87 2.96 -11.60 0.20
CA SER A 87 4.37 -11.22 0.17
C SER A 87 4.52 -9.71 0.21
N GLU A 88 3.79 -9.00 -0.62
CA GLU A 88 3.86 -7.55 -0.71
C GLU A 88 3.25 -6.86 0.51
N GLU A 89 1.97 -7.12 0.79
CA GLU A 89 1.28 -6.41 1.88
C GLU A 89 1.84 -6.82 3.26
N GLY A 90 2.29 -8.06 3.39
CA GLY A 90 2.99 -8.55 4.57
C GLY A 90 4.34 -7.85 4.78
N ALA A 91 5.17 -7.72 3.73
CA ALA A 91 6.45 -7.02 3.80
C ALA A 91 6.26 -5.54 4.14
N LYS A 92 5.32 -4.85 3.46
CA LYS A 92 4.94 -3.46 3.76
C LYS A 92 4.54 -3.30 5.22
N TYR A 93 3.63 -4.14 5.72
CA TYR A 93 3.15 -4.09 7.10
C TYR A 93 4.25 -4.34 8.14
N ILE A 94 5.11 -5.34 7.93
CA ILE A 94 6.19 -5.66 8.87
C ILE A 94 7.15 -4.47 9.00
N LEU A 95 7.55 -3.87 7.89
CA LEU A 95 8.47 -2.74 7.87
C LEU A 95 7.84 -1.46 8.41
N LEU A 96 6.56 -1.21 8.10
CA LEU A 96 5.75 -0.17 8.70
C LEU A 96 5.74 -0.30 10.23
N ARG A 97 5.30 -1.45 10.74
CA ARG A 97 5.14 -1.70 12.18
C ARG A 97 6.47 -1.61 12.93
N ARG A 98 7.55 -2.15 12.39
CA ARG A 98 8.90 -2.06 13.02
C ARG A 98 9.36 -0.63 13.18
N ARG A 99 8.95 0.29 12.28
CA ARG A 99 9.38 1.69 12.33
C ARG A 99 8.49 2.57 13.20
N THR A 100 7.19 2.33 13.20
CA THR A 100 6.23 3.30 13.74
C THR A 100 5.51 2.87 15.00
N TRP A 101 5.37 1.56 15.30
CA TRP A 101 4.55 1.10 16.41
C TRP A 101 4.92 1.67 17.77
N ARG A 102 6.22 1.92 18.00
CA ARG A 102 6.78 2.49 19.24
C ARG A 102 7.27 3.92 19.06
N SER A 103 6.90 4.59 17.98
CA SER A 103 7.25 5.98 17.75
C SER A 103 6.31 6.89 18.53
N ASP A 104 6.85 7.91 19.21
CA ASP A 104 6.06 8.93 19.87
C ASP A 104 5.25 9.77 18.89
N ALA A 105 5.72 9.86 17.63
CA ALA A 105 4.99 10.51 16.55
C ALA A 105 3.72 9.74 16.13
N PHE A 106 3.53 8.47 16.53
CA PHE A 106 2.29 7.73 16.28
C PHE A 106 1.29 8.00 17.40
N ASN A 107 0.76 9.18 17.44
CA ASN A 107 -0.09 9.71 18.52
C ASN A 107 -1.53 10.00 18.07
N CYS A 108 -1.82 10.03 16.74
CA CYS A 108 -3.16 10.17 16.18
C CYS A 108 -3.60 8.91 15.43
N GLN A 109 -4.92 8.70 15.34
CA GLN A 109 -5.44 7.50 14.67
C GLN A 109 -5.21 7.55 13.15
N PHE A 110 -5.24 8.76 12.55
CA PHE A 110 -5.05 8.95 11.11
C PHE A 110 -3.59 8.79 10.66
N ASP A 111 -2.61 8.95 11.56
CA ASP A 111 -1.19 8.69 11.28
C ASP A 111 -0.98 7.29 10.72
N GLY A 112 -1.77 6.31 11.19
CA GLY A 112 -1.76 4.96 10.65
C GLY A 112 -2.01 4.93 9.14
N VAL A 113 -2.89 5.79 8.62
CA VAL A 113 -3.18 5.92 7.18
C VAL A 113 -2.02 6.61 6.48
N VAL A 114 -1.51 7.71 7.03
CA VAL A 114 -0.37 8.44 6.46
C VAL A 114 0.82 7.51 6.32
N TYR A 115 1.20 6.83 7.40
CA TYR A 115 2.37 5.95 7.41
C TYR A 115 2.23 4.76 6.45
N ALA A 116 1.08 4.10 6.44
CA ALA A 116 0.86 2.95 5.56
C ALA A 116 0.87 3.35 4.08
N VAL A 117 0.26 4.49 3.73
CA VAL A 117 0.29 5.00 2.35
C VAL A 117 1.71 5.39 1.94
N PHE A 118 2.52 5.96 2.83
CA PHE A 118 3.91 6.31 2.53
C PHE A 118 4.77 5.07 2.25
N VAL A 119 4.60 3.99 3.01
CA VAL A 119 5.27 2.70 2.73
C VAL A 119 4.76 2.11 1.41
N SER A 120 3.44 2.08 1.19
CA SER A 120 2.84 1.51 -0.02
C SER A 120 3.24 2.27 -1.29
N LEU A 121 3.31 3.60 -1.23
CA LEU A 121 3.77 4.40 -2.38
C LEU A 121 5.29 4.32 -2.57
N GLY A 122 6.08 4.13 -1.51
CA GLY A 122 7.50 3.82 -1.62
C GLY A 122 7.73 2.49 -2.36
N PHE A 123 6.92 1.47 -2.05
CA PHE A 123 6.89 0.21 -2.78
C PHE A 123 6.53 0.43 -4.26
N ALA A 124 5.38 1.08 -4.51
CA ALA A 124 4.88 1.36 -5.85
C ALA A 124 5.87 2.15 -6.72
N LEU A 125 6.62 3.09 -6.12
CA LEU A 125 7.66 3.86 -6.83
C LEU A 125 8.72 2.94 -7.42
N TRP A 126 9.25 2.03 -6.63
CA TRP A 126 10.32 1.12 -7.07
C TRP A 126 9.81 0.11 -8.08
N GLU A 127 8.67 -0.49 -7.81
CA GLU A 127 8.02 -1.42 -8.71
C GLU A 127 7.71 -0.77 -10.05
N ASN A 128 7.11 0.44 -10.04
CA ASN A 128 6.75 1.16 -11.25
C ASN A 128 7.97 1.56 -12.08
N LEU A 129 9.09 1.94 -11.46
CA LEU A 129 10.36 2.16 -12.15
C LEU A 129 10.84 0.90 -12.88
N GLY A 130 10.71 -0.28 -12.25
CA GLY A 130 11.04 -1.57 -12.87
C GLY A 130 10.17 -1.86 -14.09
N TYR A 131 8.85 -1.73 -13.96
CA TYR A 131 7.91 -1.96 -15.07
C TYR A 131 8.13 -0.99 -16.24
N VAL A 132 8.30 0.29 -15.95
CA VAL A 132 8.52 1.31 -16.99
C VAL A 132 9.83 1.09 -17.74
N ALA A 133 10.83 0.62 -17.04
CA ALA A 133 12.12 0.30 -17.64
C ALA A 133 12.06 -0.92 -18.56
N MET A 134 11.22 -1.90 -18.25
CA MET A 134 11.04 -3.11 -19.07
C MET A 134 10.06 -2.89 -20.24
N TYR A 135 8.97 -2.14 -20.01
CA TYR A 135 7.83 -2.09 -20.92
C TYR A 135 7.54 -0.68 -21.51
N GLY A 136 8.26 0.35 -21.07
CA GLY A 136 8.23 1.69 -21.67
C GLY A 136 7.05 2.57 -21.22
N LEU A 137 6.79 3.63 -22.05
CA LEU A 137 5.89 4.74 -21.66
C LEU A 137 4.41 4.33 -21.59
N SER A 138 3.93 3.45 -22.47
CA SER A 138 2.54 2.99 -22.44
C SER A 138 2.19 2.33 -21.10
N THR A 139 3.08 1.47 -20.61
CA THR A 139 2.96 0.84 -19.30
C THR A 139 2.99 1.87 -18.17
N ALA A 140 3.88 2.88 -18.28
CA ALA A 140 3.93 3.98 -17.31
C ALA A 140 2.58 4.69 -17.17
N LEU A 141 1.93 5.02 -18.30
CA LEU A 141 0.65 5.75 -18.32
C LEU A 141 -0.49 4.90 -17.72
N VAL A 142 -0.58 3.63 -18.09
CA VAL A 142 -1.60 2.73 -17.51
C VAL A 142 -1.39 2.58 -16.01
N ARG A 143 -0.17 2.28 -15.58
CA ARG A 143 0.15 2.10 -14.16
C ARG A 143 0.01 3.38 -13.33
N ALA A 144 0.20 4.55 -13.93
CA ALA A 144 -0.01 5.84 -13.27
C ALA A 144 -1.45 6.06 -12.81
N VAL A 145 -2.43 5.48 -13.51
CA VAL A 145 -3.86 5.62 -13.20
C VAL A 145 -4.50 4.36 -12.61
N THR A 146 -3.79 3.24 -12.56
CA THR A 146 -4.29 1.97 -12.02
C THR A 146 -3.43 1.47 -10.86
N ALA A 147 -2.24 0.95 -11.11
CA ALA A 147 -1.40 0.26 -10.10
C ALA A 147 -0.89 1.21 -9.01
N VAL A 148 -0.35 2.39 -9.37
CA VAL A 148 0.16 3.35 -8.39
C VAL A 148 -0.94 3.84 -7.44
N PRO A 149 -2.12 4.29 -7.92
CA PRO A 149 -3.25 4.56 -7.05
C PRO A 149 -3.81 3.33 -6.34
N GLY A 150 -3.72 2.13 -6.94
CA GLY A 150 -4.09 0.86 -6.33
C GLY A 150 -3.29 0.62 -5.04
N HIS A 151 -1.96 0.71 -5.11
CA HIS A 151 -1.10 0.58 -3.92
C HIS A 151 -1.41 1.64 -2.85
N ALA A 152 -1.72 2.89 -3.26
CA ALA A 152 -2.16 3.89 -2.29
C ALA A 152 -3.46 3.47 -1.59
N CYS A 153 -4.42 2.89 -2.32
CA CYS A 153 -5.66 2.38 -1.74
C CYS A 153 -5.41 1.21 -0.78
N PHE A 154 -4.57 0.24 -1.15
CA PHE A 154 -4.17 -0.86 -0.24
C PHE A 154 -3.53 -0.29 1.03
N GLY A 155 -2.66 0.72 0.89
CA GLY A 155 -2.11 1.47 2.02
C GLY A 155 -3.18 2.14 2.89
N VAL A 156 -4.23 2.72 2.30
CA VAL A 156 -5.35 3.32 3.06
C VAL A 156 -6.07 2.25 3.90
N PHE A 157 -6.41 1.10 3.31
CA PHE A 157 -7.05 0.01 4.06
C PHE A 157 -6.14 -0.53 5.17
N MET A 158 -4.85 -0.76 4.89
CA MET A 158 -3.85 -1.13 5.89
C MET A 158 -3.83 -0.12 7.04
N GLY A 159 -3.73 1.16 6.71
CA GLY A 159 -3.59 2.26 7.66
C GLY A 159 -4.80 2.47 8.56
N VAL A 160 -6.02 2.36 8.00
CA VAL A 160 -7.27 2.44 8.79
C VAL A 160 -7.30 1.38 9.90
N TYR A 161 -6.96 0.14 9.58
CA TYR A 161 -6.90 -0.92 10.59
C TYR A 161 -5.69 -0.79 11.51
N TYR A 162 -4.56 -0.30 11.00
CA TYR A 162 -3.34 -0.09 11.77
C TYR A 162 -3.52 1.02 12.82
N GLY A 163 -4.12 2.15 12.46
CA GLY A 163 -4.44 3.23 13.40
C GLY A 163 -5.45 2.80 14.47
N ARG A 164 -6.50 2.05 14.05
CA ARG A 164 -7.44 1.45 15.02
C ARG A 164 -6.76 0.47 15.97
N ALA A 165 -5.82 -0.32 15.46
CA ALA A 165 -5.07 -1.26 16.30
C ALA A 165 -4.23 -0.54 17.35
N LYS A 166 -3.56 0.55 16.98
CA LYS A 166 -2.76 1.37 17.89
C LYS A 166 -3.64 1.95 19.00
N ARG A 167 -4.80 2.49 18.65
CA ARG A 167 -5.75 3.03 19.62
C ARG A 167 -6.24 1.96 20.59
N TYR A 168 -6.72 0.79 20.09
CA TYR A 168 -7.18 -0.28 20.98
C TYR A 168 -6.07 -0.85 21.86
N ASP A 169 -4.82 -0.86 21.39
CA ASP A 169 -3.66 -1.26 22.18
C ASP A 169 -3.42 -0.29 23.35
N ASN A 170 -3.56 1.01 23.08
CA ASN A 170 -3.45 2.06 24.10
C ASN A 170 -4.62 2.02 25.12
N ASP A 171 -5.84 1.75 24.64
CA ASP A 171 -7.03 1.58 25.49
C ASP A 171 -6.99 0.27 26.33
N GLY A 172 -5.96 -0.59 26.17
CA GLY A 172 -5.83 -1.87 26.85
C GLY A 172 -6.70 -3.00 26.28
N ASP A 173 -7.43 -2.77 25.17
CA ASP A 173 -8.22 -3.79 24.48
C ASP A 173 -7.36 -4.58 23.48
N PHE A 174 -6.49 -5.44 24.03
CA PHE A 174 -5.54 -6.22 23.21
C PHE A 174 -6.22 -7.20 22.24
N VAL A 175 -7.47 -7.61 22.51
CA VAL A 175 -8.23 -8.51 21.64
C VAL A 175 -8.62 -7.77 20.36
N LYS A 176 -9.20 -6.57 20.49
CA LYS A 176 -9.54 -5.74 19.32
C LYS A 176 -8.29 -5.24 18.60
N ALA A 177 -7.24 -4.88 19.36
CA ALA A 177 -5.96 -4.50 18.77
C ALA A 177 -5.38 -5.62 17.90
N LYS A 178 -5.37 -6.87 18.38
CA LYS A 178 -4.93 -8.04 17.60
C LYS A 178 -5.78 -8.25 16.35
N ARG A 179 -7.10 -8.18 16.46
CA ARG A 179 -8.03 -8.27 15.31
C ARG A 179 -7.71 -7.20 14.25
N CYS A 180 -7.55 -5.96 14.68
CA CYS A 180 -7.23 -4.87 13.76
C CYS A 180 -5.86 -5.07 13.11
N ARG A 181 -4.83 -5.53 13.82
CA ARG A 181 -3.53 -5.89 13.23
C ARG A 181 -3.63 -6.98 12.16
N THR A 182 -4.45 -7.99 12.39
CA THR A 182 -4.71 -9.04 11.38
C THR A 182 -5.41 -8.44 10.15
N MET A 183 -6.44 -7.60 10.36
CA MET A 183 -7.16 -6.95 9.25
C MET A 183 -6.28 -5.94 8.48
N ALA A 184 -5.30 -5.32 9.15
CA ALA A 184 -4.33 -4.43 8.49
C ALA A 184 -3.46 -5.14 7.44
N VAL A 185 -3.37 -6.46 7.47
CA VAL A 185 -2.71 -7.27 6.43
C VAL A 185 -3.74 -7.94 5.52
N LEU A 186 -4.75 -8.57 6.10
CA LEU A 186 -5.70 -9.41 5.36
C LEU A 186 -6.53 -8.60 4.35
N MET A 187 -7.04 -7.43 4.75
CA MET A 187 -7.90 -6.62 3.86
C MET A 187 -7.14 -6.08 2.65
N PRO A 188 -5.97 -5.43 2.79
CA PRO A 188 -5.21 -5.01 1.61
C PRO A 188 -4.74 -6.20 0.78
N ALA A 189 -4.34 -7.33 1.37
CA ALA A 189 -3.95 -8.52 0.62
C ALA A 189 -5.10 -9.11 -0.21
N LEU A 190 -6.32 -9.16 0.33
CA LEU A 190 -7.51 -9.61 -0.44
C LEU A 190 -7.84 -8.66 -1.58
N LEU A 191 -7.78 -7.35 -1.36
CA LEU A 191 -8.04 -6.34 -2.38
C LEU A 191 -6.96 -6.34 -3.47
N HIS A 192 -5.70 -6.52 -3.08
CA HIS A 192 -4.57 -6.62 -3.99
C HIS A 192 -4.67 -7.89 -4.85
N GLY A 193 -4.86 -9.06 -4.23
CA GLY A 193 -5.03 -10.31 -4.95
C GLY A 193 -6.21 -10.28 -5.91
N ALA A 194 -7.34 -9.63 -5.54
CA ALA A 194 -8.47 -9.44 -6.43
C ALA A 194 -8.11 -8.50 -7.61
N TYR A 195 -7.36 -7.42 -7.34
CA TYR A 195 -6.87 -6.51 -8.37
C TYR A 195 -6.03 -7.26 -9.42
N ASP A 196 -5.01 -8.00 -8.99
CA ASP A 196 -4.11 -8.72 -9.88
C ASP A 196 -4.84 -9.85 -10.61
N PHE A 197 -5.67 -10.61 -9.90
CA PHE A 197 -6.41 -11.72 -10.49
C PHE A 197 -7.35 -11.25 -11.61
N ILE A 198 -8.10 -10.16 -11.39
CA ILE A 198 -9.00 -9.63 -12.43
C ILE A 198 -8.20 -9.01 -13.59
N ALA A 199 -7.09 -8.32 -13.28
CA ALA A 199 -6.24 -7.70 -14.29
C ALA A 199 -5.56 -8.69 -15.24
N THR A 200 -5.42 -9.96 -14.84
CA THR A 200 -4.77 -11.01 -15.63
C THR A 200 -5.77 -11.90 -16.41
N MET A 201 -7.07 -11.65 -16.26
CA MET A 201 -8.08 -12.39 -17.03
C MET A 201 -8.19 -11.85 -18.46
N GLU A 202 -8.06 -12.74 -19.45
CA GLU A 202 -8.09 -12.40 -20.89
C GLU A 202 -9.52 -12.29 -21.49
N ASP A 203 -10.56 -12.23 -20.64
CA ASP A 203 -11.95 -12.11 -21.11
C ASP A 203 -12.35 -10.64 -21.24
N PRO A 204 -12.94 -10.19 -22.36
CA PRO A 204 -13.39 -8.79 -22.55
C PRO A 204 -14.37 -8.31 -21.46
N ASN A 205 -15.16 -9.19 -20.84
CA ASN A 205 -16.02 -8.83 -19.71
C ASN A 205 -15.20 -8.50 -18.46
N CYS A 206 -14.01 -9.05 -18.32
CA CYS A 206 -13.12 -8.80 -17.18
C CYS A 206 -12.50 -7.40 -17.23
N GLU A 207 -12.35 -6.78 -18.40
CA GLU A 207 -11.91 -5.37 -18.51
C GLU A 207 -12.91 -4.42 -17.84
N TRP A 208 -14.22 -4.61 -18.07
CA TRP A 208 -15.25 -3.84 -17.40
C TRP A 208 -15.32 -4.13 -15.91
N MET A 209 -15.18 -5.39 -15.52
CA MET A 209 -15.13 -5.79 -14.12
C MET A 209 -13.92 -5.15 -13.41
N PHE A 210 -12.75 -5.14 -14.05
CA PHE A 210 -11.56 -4.48 -13.54
C PHE A 210 -11.78 -2.96 -13.36
N LEU A 211 -12.33 -2.30 -14.39
CA LEU A 211 -12.63 -0.86 -14.31
C LEU A 211 -13.59 -0.54 -13.16
N VAL A 212 -14.69 -1.28 -13.03
CA VAL A 212 -15.67 -1.09 -11.94
C VAL A 212 -15.02 -1.35 -10.58
N PHE A 213 -14.21 -2.40 -10.45
CA PHE A 213 -13.47 -2.71 -9.23
C PHE A 213 -12.52 -1.58 -8.83
N VAL A 214 -11.71 -1.09 -9.78
CA VAL A 214 -10.75 0.01 -9.54
C VAL A 214 -11.46 1.30 -9.14
N LEU A 215 -12.56 1.66 -9.83
CA LEU A 215 -13.36 2.84 -9.50
C LEU A 215 -13.99 2.73 -8.10
N ALA A 216 -14.52 1.56 -7.75
CA ALA A 216 -15.07 1.31 -6.42
C ALA A 216 -13.98 1.38 -5.33
N LEU A 217 -12.82 0.77 -5.58
CA LEU A 217 -11.66 0.81 -4.69
C LEU A 217 -11.21 2.26 -4.43
N PHE A 218 -11.13 3.08 -5.47
CA PHE A 218 -10.75 4.50 -5.35
C PHE A 218 -11.81 5.30 -4.58
N ALA A 219 -13.08 5.13 -4.91
CA ALA A 219 -14.17 5.84 -4.25
C ALA A 219 -14.23 5.53 -2.75
N VAL A 220 -14.10 4.26 -2.37
CA VAL A 220 -14.08 3.84 -0.97
C VAL A 220 -12.84 4.38 -0.25
N SER A 221 -11.65 4.28 -0.87
CA SER A 221 -10.41 4.80 -0.27
C SER A 221 -10.44 6.30 -0.06
N LEU A 222 -10.93 7.08 -1.04
CA LEU A 222 -11.11 8.53 -0.89
C LEU A 222 -12.08 8.87 0.24
N LYS A 223 -13.18 8.11 0.38
CA LYS A 223 -14.12 8.27 1.50
C LYS A 223 -13.45 7.95 2.84
N LEU A 224 -12.66 6.87 2.92
CA LEU A 224 -11.96 6.50 4.15
C LEU A 224 -10.94 7.57 4.56
N VAL A 225 -10.14 8.09 3.61
CA VAL A 225 -9.21 9.20 3.87
C VAL A 225 -9.96 10.43 4.35
N ARG A 226 -11.04 10.82 3.65
CA ARG A 226 -11.83 12.01 4.01
C ARG A 226 -12.45 11.87 5.39
N VAL A 227 -13.11 10.76 5.68
CA VAL A 227 -13.75 10.52 6.97
C VAL A 227 -12.69 10.41 8.07
N GLY A 228 -11.61 9.64 7.84
CA GLY A 228 -10.52 9.47 8.80
C GLY A 228 -9.89 10.80 9.18
N SER A 229 -9.52 11.63 8.19
CA SER A 229 -8.95 12.96 8.39
C SER A 229 -9.86 13.94 9.15
N HIS A 230 -11.19 13.89 8.92
CA HIS A 230 -12.13 14.79 9.61
C HIS A 230 -12.52 14.32 11.02
N SER A 231 -12.43 13.02 11.27
CA SER A 231 -12.75 12.40 12.56
C SER A 231 -11.51 11.98 13.35
N ASP A 232 -10.36 12.50 12.94
CA ASP A 232 -9.11 12.17 13.59
C ASP A 232 -9.05 12.68 15.03
N ARG A 233 -8.29 11.99 15.85
CA ARG A 233 -8.15 12.26 17.28
C ARG A 233 -6.87 11.65 17.83
N TYR A 234 -6.37 12.27 18.88
CA TYR A 234 -5.25 11.74 19.65
C TYR A 234 -5.59 10.37 20.27
N ILE A 235 -4.62 9.49 20.24
CA ILE A 235 -4.77 8.12 20.74
C ILE A 235 -4.82 8.10 22.26
N ASP A 236 -4.10 9.00 22.95
CA ASP A 236 -3.97 9.03 24.40
C ASP A 236 -5.10 9.77 25.12
N GLY A 237 -6.15 10.16 24.40
CA GLY A 237 -7.28 10.94 24.95
C GLY A 237 -6.85 12.34 25.42
N GLY A 238 -5.61 12.74 25.16
CA GLY A 238 -5.07 14.06 25.47
C GLY A 238 -5.64 15.14 24.55
N GLU A 239 -5.89 16.33 25.12
CA GLU A 239 -5.97 17.53 24.31
C GLU A 239 -4.60 17.72 23.63
N GLY A 240 -4.60 17.93 22.33
CA GLY A 240 -3.37 18.09 21.56
C GLY A 240 -2.46 19.17 22.13
N PRO A 241 -1.20 19.27 21.70
CA PRO A 241 -0.30 20.29 22.17
C PRO A 241 -0.96 21.65 22.00
N LEU A 242 -1.11 22.37 23.11
CA LEU A 242 -1.55 23.76 23.10
C LEU A 242 -0.49 24.56 22.33
N PHE A 243 -0.71 24.79 21.05
CA PHE A 243 0.08 25.73 20.28
C PHE A 243 -0.28 27.14 20.79
N PHE A 244 0.63 27.74 21.57
CA PHE A 244 0.68 29.15 21.86
C PHE A 244 1.40 29.88 20.72
#